data_708368f542c7f5ed96898168bb51e39e
#
_entry.id   708368f542c7f5ed96898168bb51e39e
#
_cell.length_a   1.000
_cell.length_b   1.000
_cell.length_c   1.000
_cell.angle_alpha   90.00
_cell.angle_beta   90.00
_cell.angle_gamma   90.00
#
_symmetry.space_group_name_H-M   'P 1'
#
loop_
_entity.id
_entity.type
_entity.pdbx_description
1 polymer ?
#
loop_
_entity_poly.entity_id
_entity_poly.type
_entity_poly.pdbx_seq_one_letter_code
_entity_poly.pdbx_strand_id
1 'polypeptide(L)'
;MSASTHNQALSALLFLYRDVLRVDLPWLNEVGRPQTARRLPEVLTVDEVRRTLSALNLQASEHALFAQLLYGTGMRILEGLRLRTKDVDFERGAIIAREAKDNKDRVVMLPASLREAMKQQLRLSHALWETDRAATVPGVETPNALSTKYPHAGESWGWFWVFPQATLSADPRSQTVRRHHAYPQTFRRALTAALRAGGVTKPATVHTLRHSFSTHLLQGGADIRTVQELLGHSDVKTTMIYTHVLKIGGGVKSPLDTLDFTTPRAKPDREALAAINAMTV
;
A
#
# COMPACT_ATOMS: atom_id res chain seq x y z
N MET A 1 -21.69 -16.42 -6.76
CA MET A 1 -20.54 -16.45 -5.82
C MET A 1 -19.26 -16.64 -6.63
N SER A 2 -18.16 -15.94 -6.30
CA SER A 2 -16.90 -16.13 -7.02
C SER A 2 -16.21 -17.44 -6.62
N ALA A 3 -15.40 -18.02 -7.52
CA ALA A 3 -14.61 -19.23 -7.21
C ALA A 3 -13.71 -19.05 -5.98
N SER A 4 -13.14 -17.83 -5.79
CA SER A 4 -12.35 -17.49 -4.61
C SER A 4 -13.18 -17.51 -3.32
N THR A 5 -14.37 -16.93 -3.33
CA THR A 5 -15.28 -16.91 -2.17
C THR A 5 -15.73 -18.33 -1.82
N HIS A 6 -16.04 -19.15 -2.83
CA HIS A 6 -16.38 -20.56 -2.62
C HIS A 6 -15.23 -21.33 -1.97
N ASN A 7 -14.01 -21.21 -2.49
CA ASN A 7 -12.83 -21.87 -1.94
C ASN A 7 -12.51 -21.40 -0.51
N GLN A 8 -12.74 -20.13 -0.20
CA GLN A 8 -12.56 -19.60 1.15
C GLN A 8 -13.60 -20.16 2.13
N ALA A 9 -14.87 -20.20 1.73
CA ALA A 9 -15.93 -20.78 2.54
C ALA A 9 -15.69 -22.28 2.80
N LEU A 10 -15.33 -23.04 1.77
CA LEU A 10 -14.99 -24.45 1.90
C LEU A 10 -13.80 -24.66 2.85
N SER A 11 -12.74 -23.86 2.72
CA SER A 11 -11.58 -23.94 3.61
C SER A 11 -11.93 -23.60 5.06
N ALA A 12 -12.82 -22.63 5.30
CA ALA A 12 -13.30 -22.28 6.65
C ALA A 12 -14.14 -23.42 7.26
N LEU A 13 -15.00 -24.04 6.49
CA LEU A 13 -15.78 -25.19 6.93
C LEU A 13 -14.90 -26.40 7.25
N LEU A 14 -13.96 -26.71 6.36
CA LEU A 14 -13.00 -27.80 6.60
C LEU A 14 -12.19 -27.55 7.88
N PHE A 15 -11.70 -26.34 8.09
CA PHE A 15 -11.00 -25.97 9.32
C PHE A 15 -11.88 -26.13 10.57
N LEU A 16 -13.13 -25.63 10.50
CA LEU A 16 -14.07 -25.73 11.63
C LEU A 16 -14.33 -27.22 12.01
N TYR A 17 -14.68 -28.03 11.04
CA TYR A 17 -15.05 -29.42 11.35
C TYR A 17 -13.84 -30.27 11.70
N ARG A 18 -12.73 -30.21 10.91
CA ARG A 18 -11.58 -31.07 11.11
C ARG A 18 -10.71 -30.63 12.28
N ASP A 19 -10.40 -29.32 12.38
CA ASP A 19 -9.37 -28.84 13.30
C ASP A 19 -9.99 -28.35 14.64
N VAL A 20 -11.22 -27.80 14.63
CA VAL A 20 -11.89 -27.28 15.84
C VAL A 20 -12.81 -28.33 16.45
N LEU A 21 -13.75 -28.87 15.68
CA LEU A 21 -14.75 -29.85 16.18
C LEU A 21 -14.21 -31.29 16.19
N ARG A 22 -13.12 -31.56 15.49
CA ARG A 22 -12.50 -32.89 15.31
C ARG A 22 -13.49 -33.93 14.78
N VAL A 23 -14.43 -33.49 13.93
CA VAL A 23 -15.40 -34.33 13.22
C VAL A 23 -14.88 -34.54 11.81
N ASP A 24 -14.69 -35.80 11.43
CA ASP A 24 -14.34 -36.13 10.06
C ASP A 24 -15.58 -36.11 9.17
N LEU A 25 -15.50 -35.37 8.07
CA LEU A 25 -16.55 -35.24 7.06
C LEU A 25 -15.96 -35.62 5.70
N PRO A 26 -15.85 -36.92 5.40
CA PRO A 26 -15.18 -37.40 4.17
C PRO A 26 -15.74 -36.77 2.90
N TRP A 27 -17.07 -36.60 2.81
CA TRP A 27 -17.76 -35.99 1.67
C TRP A 27 -17.34 -34.53 1.40
N LEU A 28 -16.86 -33.78 2.40
CA LEU A 28 -16.36 -32.43 2.21
C LEU A 28 -15.05 -32.39 1.40
N ASN A 29 -14.27 -33.47 1.42
CA ASN A 29 -13.07 -33.59 0.61
C ASN A 29 -13.39 -33.85 -0.86
N GLU A 30 -14.58 -34.38 -1.14
CA GLU A 30 -15.08 -34.64 -2.49
C GLU A 30 -15.68 -33.39 -3.15
N VAL A 31 -15.97 -32.35 -2.36
CA VAL A 31 -16.49 -31.10 -2.91
C VAL A 31 -15.42 -30.45 -3.81
N GLY A 32 -15.71 -30.44 -5.09
CA GLY A 32 -14.82 -29.88 -6.12
C GLY A 32 -14.45 -28.43 -5.83
N ARG A 33 -13.17 -28.12 -5.90
CA ARG A 33 -12.69 -26.73 -5.80
C ARG A 33 -12.75 -26.08 -7.18
N PRO A 34 -13.61 -25.08 -7.40
CA PRO A 34 -13.65 -24.40 -8.68
C PRO A 34 -12.29 -23.76 -8.98
N GLN A 35 -11.79 -23.99 -10.18
CA GLN A 35 -10.55 -23.39 -10.65
C GLN A 35 -10.77 -21.89 -10.87
N THR A 36 -9.91 -21.09 -10.27
CA THR A 36 -9.88 -19.64 -10.51
C THR A 36 -9.06 -19.40 -11.78
N ALA A 37 -9.68 -18.85 -12.81
CA ALA A 37 -8.92 -18.38 -13.96
C ALA A 37 -7.85 -17.38 -13.50
N ARG A 38 -6.57 -17.64 -13.81
CA ARG A 38 -5.47 -16.69 -13.54
C ARG A 38 -5.67 -15.49 -14.45
N ARG A 39 -6.16 -14.40 -13.92
CA ARG A 39 -6.16 -13.11 -14.61
C ARG A 39 -4.82 -12.44 -14.38
N LEU A 40 -4.25 -11.87 -15.43
CA LEU A 40 -3.08 -10.99 -15.28
C LEU A 40 -3.49 -9.79 -14.42
N PRO A 41 -2.67 -9.40 -13.45
CA PRO A 41 -2.97 -8.22 -12.64
C PRO A 41 -2.95 -6.96 -13.49
N GLU A 42 -3.91 -6.06 -13.23
CA GLU A 42 -3.92 -4.74 -13.85
C GLU A 42 -2.68 -3.95 -13.42
N VAL A 43 -2.04 -3.33 -14.40
CA VAL A 43 -0.87 -2.46 -14.22
C VAL A 43 -1.19 -1.11 -14.85
N LEU A 44 -0.97 -0.04 -14.09
CA LEU A 44 -1.04 1.33 -14.60
C LEU A 44 0.25 1.65 -15.37
N THR A 45 0.14 2.40 -16.43
CA THR A 45 1.32 3.00 -17.08
C THR A 45 1.93 4.07 -16.17
N VAL A 46 3.18 4.44 -16.41
CA VAL A 46 3.85 5.53 -15.68
C VAL A 46 3.05 6.83 -15.76
N ASP A 47 2.45 7.13 -16.92
CA ASP A 47 1.61 8.33 -17.10
C ASP A 47 0.28 8.23 -16.34
N GLU A 48 -0.38 7.08 -16.31
CA GLU A 48 -1.58 6.86 -15.51
C GLU A 48 -1.30 7.02 -14.01
N VAL A 49 -0.16 6.50 -13.53
CA VAL A 49 0.29 6.71 -12.13
C VAL A 49 0.52 8.19 -11.87
N ARG A 50 1.27 8.88 -12.74
CA ARG A 50 1.54 10.32 -12.60
C ARG A 50 0.23 11.13 -12.51
N ARG A 51 -0.71 10.91 -13.43
CA ARG A 51 -2.02 11.60 -13.42
C ARG A 51 -2.80 11.33 -12.14
N THR A 52 -2.80 10.09 -11.66
CA THR A 52 -3.49 9.70 -10.42
C THR A 52 -2.87 10.39 -9.20
N LEU A 53 -1.54 10.38 -9.09
CA LEU A 53 -0.83 11.03 -7.98
C LEU A 53 -0.98 12.54 -8.02
N SER A 54 -0.96 13.15 -9.21
CA SER A 54 -1.22 14.60 -9.39
C SER A 54 -2.65 14.97 -8.99
N ALA A 55 -3.64 14.15 -9.31
CA ALA A 55 -5.03 14.37 -8.90
C ALA A 55 -5.19 14.30 -7.37
N LEU A 56 -4.46 13.42 -6.68
CA LEU A 56 -4.43 13.38 -5.21
C LEU A 56 -3.75 14.62 -4.63
N ASN A 57 -2.67 15.12 -5.23
CA ASN A 57 -1.99 16.34 -4.78
C ASN A 57 -2.91 17.58 -4.87
N LEU A 58 -3.68 17.70 -5.95
CA LEU A 58 -4.64 18.79 -6.12
C LEU A 58 -5.77 18.80 -5.07
N GLN A 59 -6.08 17.65 -4.50
CA GLN A 59 -7.04 17.51 -3.41
C GLN A 59 -6.45 17.94 -2.05
N ALA A 60 -5.20 18.42 -2.01
CA ALA A 60 -4.43 18.84 -0.82
C ALA A 60 -4.51 17.79 0.32
N SER A 61 -4.52 16.52 -0.01
CA SER A 61 -4.82 15.48 0.93
C SER A 61 -3.55 14.78 1.43
N GLU A 62 -3.52 14.46 2.72
CA GLU A 62 -2.56 13.52 3.32
C GLU A 62 -2.46 12.19 2.56
N HIS A 63 -3.51 11.86 1.79
CA HIS A 63 -3.57 10.68 0.95
C HIS A 63 -2.60 10.71 -0.23
N ALA A 64 -2.17 11.90 -0.69
CA ALA A 64 -1.21 12.04 -1.77
C ALA A 64 0.15 11.47 -1.39
N LEU A 65 0.70 11.91 -0.25
CA LEU A 65 1.96 11.37 0.28
C LEU A 65 1.87 9.86 0.51
N PHE A 66 0.75 9.40 1.06
CA PHE A 66 0.55 7.97 1.32
C PHE A 66 0.49 7.15 0.02
N ALA A 67 -0.18 7.65 -1.03
CA ALA A 67 -0.22 6.99 -2.34
C ALA A 67 1.17 6.93 -2.98
N GLN A 68 1.94 8.04 -2.92
CA GLN A 68 3.31 8.11 -3.39
C GLN A 68 4.21 7.12 -2.64
N LEU A 69 4.04 7.01 -1.32
CA LEU A 69 4.76 6.04 -0.51
C LEU A 69 4.45 4.61 -0.93
N LEU A 70 3.17 4.24 -1.09
CA LEU A 70 2.78 2.90 -1.51
C LEU A 70 3.31 2.55 -2.90
N TYR A 71 3.25 3.49 -3.86
CA TYR A 71 3.81 3.29 -5.18
C TYR A 71 5.33 3.24 -5.16
N GLY A 72 6.00 4.10 -4.38
CA GLY A 72 7.46 4.18 -4.33
C GLY A 72 8.15 3.05 -3.58
N THR A 73 7.41 2.30 -2.74
CA THR A 73 7.96 1.23 -1.89
C THR A 73 7.37 -0.14 -2.18
N GLY A 74 6.26 -0.20 -2.89
CA GLY A 74 5.51 -1.44 -3.10
C GLY A 74 4.89 -2.03 -1.83
N MET A 75 4.77 -1.29 -0.74
CA MET A 75 4.12 -1.76 0.50
C MET A 75 2.63 -2.07 0.31
N ARG A 76 2.12 -3.01 1.11
CA ARG A 76 0.67 -3.21 1.24
C ARG A 76 0.04 -2.05 2.02
N ILE A 77 -1.24 -1.78 1.76
CA ILE A 77 -1.95 -0.67 2.42
C ILE A 77 -1.82 -0.72 3.95
N LEU A 78 -2.00 -1.87 4.58
CA LEU A 78 -1.91 -2.00 6.04
C LEU A 78 -0.48 -1.89 6.54
N GLU A 79 0.52 -2.32 5.79
CA GLU A 79 1.93 -2.12 6.14
C GLU A 79 2.27 -0.63 6.19
N GLY A 80 1.84 0.14 5.19
CA GLY A 80 2.03 1.59 5.18
C GLY A 80 1.23 2.34 6.25
N LEU A 81 -0.04 1.98 6.47
CA LEU A 81 -0.86 2.62 7.51
C LEU A 81 -0.38 2.32 8.93
N ARG A 82 0.14 1.10 9.17
CA ARG A 82 0.67 0.68 10.48
C ARG A 82 2.12 1.10 10.71
N LEU A 83 2.69 1.89 9.80
CA LEU A 83 4.06 2.36 9.94
C LEU A 83 4.22 3.20 11.20
N ARG A 84 5.24 2.86 12.00
CA ARG A 84 5.60 3.58 13.24
C ARG A 84 6.71 4.57 12.95
N THR A 85 6.80 5.61 13.76
CA THR A 85 7.82 6.65 13.56
C THR A 85 9.24 6.10 13.64
N LYS A 86 9.49 5.14 14.54
CA LYS A 86 10.78 4.43 14.68
C LYS A 86 11.17 3.55 13.48
N ASP A 87 10.23 3.27 12.58
CA ASP A 87 10.46 2.38 11.44
C ASP A 87 10.93 3.14 10.19
N VAL A 88 11.04 4.48 10.29
CA VAL A 88 11.52 5.36 9.21
C VAL A 88 12.94 5.81 9.51
N ASP A 89 13.91 5.32 8.75
CA ASP A 89 15.32 5.67 8.86
C ASP A 89 15.71 6.64 7.73
N PHE A 90 15.84 7.92 8.06
CA PHE A 90 16.22 8.94 7.09
C PHE A 90 17.70 8.91 6.73
N GLU A 91 18.57 8.44 7.63
CA GLU A 91 20.02 8.38 7.37
C GLU A 91 20.30 7.30 6.35
N ARG A 92 19.75 6.11 6.56
CA ARG A 92 19.90 4.98 5.63
C ARG A 92 18.98 5.05 4.42
N GLY A 93 18.00 5.96 4.40
CA GLY A 93 16.99 6.01 3.34
C GLY A 93 16.14 4.73 3.29
N ALA A 94 15.74 4.22 4.44
CA ALA A 94 15.08 2.93 4.57
C ALA A 94 13.81 3.02 5.43
N ILE A 95 12.89 2.10 5.18
CA ILE A 95 11.67 1.91 5.96
C ILE A 95 11.57 0.42 6.34
N ILE A 96 11.26 0.13 7.59
CA ILE A 96 11.00 -1.22 8.07
C ILE A 96 9.51 -1.50 7.98
N ALA A 97 9.08 -2.30 7.01
CA ALA A 97 7.70 -2.79 6.92
C ALA A 97 7.55 -4.00 7.84
N ARG A 98 6.79 -3.81 8.94
CA ARG A 98 6.59 -4.85 9.96
C ARG A 98 5.37 -5.71 9.68
N GLU A 99 5.35 -6.90 10.26
CA GLU A 99 4.23 -7.85 10.19
C GLU A 99 3.73 -8.07 8.75
N ALA A 100 4.65 -8.14 7.79
CA ALA A 100 4.34 -8.51 6.43
C ALA A 100 3.74 -9.94 6.39
N LYS A 101 3.29 -10.38 5.22
CA LYS A 101 2.78 -11.74 5.04
C LYS A 101 3.75 -12.75 5.68
N ASP A 102 3.23 -13.68 6.46
CA ASP A 102 3.95 -14.69 7.23
C ASP A 102 4.75 -14.13 8.44
N ASN A 103 4.31 -12.98 8.99
CA ASN A 103 4.89 -12.35 10.19
C ASN A 103 6.40 -12.03 10.06
N LYS A 104 6.86 -11.70 8.84
CA LYS A 104 8.25 -11.35 8.57
C LYS A 104 8.37 -9.85 8.32
N ASP A 105 9.34 -9.24 8.98
CA ASP A 105 9.73 -7.86 8.70
C ASP A 105 10.57 -7.81 7.42
N ARG A 106 10.48 -6.71 6.69
CA ARG A 106 11.36 -6.44 5.56
C ARG A 106 11.74 -4.97 5.49
N VAL A 107 12.89 -4.71 4.91
CA VAL A 107 13.36 -3.36 4.65
C VAL A 107 12.99 -2.98 3.21
N VAL A 108 12.42 -1.79 3.05
CA VAL A 108 12.16 -1.19 1.74
C VAL A 108 12.84 0.18 1.66
N MET A 109 13.11 0.66 0.44
CA MET A 109 13.70 1.97 0.23
C MET A 109 12.73 3.09 0.61
N LEU A 110 13.23 4.16 1.23
CA LEU A 110 12.53 5.44 1.29
C LEU A 110 12.89 6.23 0.02
N PRO A 111 11.94 6.48 -0.90
CA PRO A 111 12.23 7.27 -2.09
C PRO A 111 12.81 8.63 -1.73
N ALA A 112 13.90 9.03 -2.42
CA ALA A 112 14.58 10.29 -2.15
C ALA A 112 13.65 11.49 -2.31
N SER A 113 12.77 11.45 -3.31
CA SER A 113 11.75 12.47 -3.58
C SER A 113 10.72 12.64 -2.45
N LEU A 114 10.51 11.63 -1.59
CA LEU A 114 9.57 11.69 -0.48
C LEU A 114 10.19 12.12 0.85
N ARG A 115 11.52 12.25 0.92
CA ARG A 115 12.24 12.46 2.18
C ARG A 115 11.71 13.70 2.95
N GLU A 116 11.58 14.84 2.29
CA GLU A 116 11.11 16.07 2.93
C GLU A 116 9.62 16.04 3.26
N ALA A 117 8.80 15.48 2.39
CA ALA A 117 7.36 15.31 2.66
C ALA A 117 7.12 14.35 3.85
N MET A 118 7.92 13.29 3.97
CA MET A 118 7.87 12.37 5.11
C MET A 118 8.33 13.05 6.41
N LYS A 119 9.35 13.88 6.39
CA LYS A 119 9.75 14.68 7.56
C LYS A 119 8.64 15.64 7.98
N GLN A 120 7.97 16.29 7.01
CA GLN A 120 6.82 17.14 7.30
C GLN A 120 5.67 16.35 7.93
N GLN A 121 5.35 15.17 7.38
CA GLN A 121 4.34 14.29 7.95
C GLN A 121 4.68 13.89 9.39
N LEU A 122 5.93 13.57 9.69
CA LEU A 122 6.34 13.26 11.05
C LEU A 122 6.22 14.46 12.00
N ARG A 123 6.47 15.69 11.54
CA ARG A 123 6.22 16.89 12.34
C ARG A 123 4.74 17.05 12.70
N LEU A 124 3.84 16.84 11.72
CA LEU A 124 2.39 16.87 11.96
C LEU A 124 1.95 15.78 12.94
N SER A 125 2.47 14.58 12.76
CA SER A 125 2.18 13.45 13.67
C SER A 125 2.73 13.69 15.07
N HIS A 126 3.89 14.36 15.20
CA HIS A 126 4.48 14.70 16.50
C HIS A 126 3.62 15.70 17.25
N ALA A 127 3.15 16.77 16.61
CA ALA A 127 2.25 17.72 17.22
C ALA A 127 0.95 17.07 17.73
N LEU A 128 0.42 16.11 16.96
CA LEU A 128 -0.75 15.33 17.40
C LEU A 128 -0.43 14.41 18.58
N TRP A 129 0.74 13.79 18.58
CA TRP A 129 1.23 12.97 19.69
C TRP A 129 1.39 13.82 20.97
N GLU A 130 1.98 15.01 20.90
CA GLU A 130 2.09 15.94 22.04
C GLU A 130 0.71 16.32 22.60
N THR A 131 -0.25 16.61 21.70
CA THR A 131 -1.63 16.91 22.09
C THR A 131 -2.27 15.73 22.82
N ASP A 132 -2.10 14.50 22.30
CA ASP A 132 -2.62 13.29 22.95
C ASP A 132 -1.95 13.04 24.32
N ARG A 133 -0.63 13.31 24.45
CA ARG A 133 0.08 13.17 25.73
C ARG A 133 -0.40 14.21 26.76
N ALA A 134 -0.57 15.46 26.34
CA ALA A 134 -1.09 16.51 27.20
C ALA A 134 -2.51 16.24 27.69
N ALA A 135 -3.33 15.62 26.86
CA ALA A 135 -4.70 15.20 27.17
C ALA A 135 -4.78 13.84 27.87
N THR A 136 -3.66 13.24 28.28
CA THR A 136 -3.61 11.90 28.92
C THR A 136 -4.33 10.80 28.16
N VAL A 137 -4.40 10.91 26.84
CA VAL A 137 -4.97 9.86 25.98
C VAL A 137 -4.15 8.58 26.14
N PRO A 138 -4.74 7.40 26.27
CA PRO A 138 -4.02 6.12 26.32
C PRO A 138 -3.07 5.95 25.13
N GLY A 139 -1.94 5.31 25.38
CA GLY A 139 -0.95 5.03 24.32
C GLY A 139 -1.53 4.25 23.16
N VAL A 140 -0.91 4.35 22.00
CA VAL A 140 -1.31 3.56 20.81
C VAL A 140 -1.18 2.06 21.06
N GLU A 141 -1.96 1.26 20.34
CA GLU A 141 -1.85 -0.20 20.43
C GLU A 141 -0.44 -0.65 20.08
N THR A 142 0.10 -1.55 20.88
CA THR A 142 1.36 -2.25 20.61
C THR A 142 1.09 -3.71 20.26
N PRO A 143 1.89 -4.32 19.36
CA PRO A 143 1.61 -5.67 18.88
C PRO A 143 1.86 -6.75 19.93
N ASN A 144 1.07 -7.82 19.87
CA ASN A 144 1.23 -9.05 20.66
C ASN A 144 1.32 -8.82 22.18
N ALA A 145 2.22 -9.55 22.85
CA ALA A 145 2.46 -9.45 24.29
C ALA A 145 3.31 -8.23 24.71
N LEU A 146 3.63 -7.31 23.78
CA LEU A 146 4.48 -6.16 24.10
C LEU A 146 3.81 -5.22 25.09
N SER A 147 2.50 -5.03 24.99
CA SER A 147 1.71 -4.24 25.97
C SER A 147 1.79 -4.78 27.38
N THR A 148 1.90 -6.10 27.54
CA THR A 148 2.08 -6.74 28.86
C THR A 148 3.51 -6.56 29.37
N LYS A 149 4.52 -6.72 28.49
CA LYS A 149 5.93 -6.60 28.88
C LYS A 149 6.36 -5.14 29.08
N TYR A 150 5.84 -4.23 28.29
CA TYR A 150 6.17 -2.80 28.33
C TYR A 150 4.88 -1.96 28.26
N PRO A 151 4.14 -1.80 29.36
CA PRO A 151 2.81 -1.17 29.40
C PRO A 151 2.79 0.25 28.82
N HIS A 152 3.86 1.02 29.03
CA HIS A 152 3.97 2.41 28.56
C HIS A 152 4.61 2.56 27.17
N ALA A 153 4.97 1.46 26.49
CA ALA A 153 5.59 1.55 25.17
C ALA A 153 4.74 2.32 24.15
N GLY A 154 3.41 2.12 24.20
CA GLY A 154 2.48 2.81 23.31
C GLY A 154 2.39 4.34 23.51
N GLU A 155 2.89 4.87 24.61
CA GLU A 155 2.93 6.30 24.90
C GLU A 155 4.14 6.99 24.30
N SER A 156 5.19 6.24 23.97
CA SER A 156 6.42 6.80 23.44
C SER A 156 6.28 7.20 21.97
N TRP A 157 6.97 8.27 21.57
CA TRP A 157 6.98 8.77 20.21
C TRP A 157 7.35 7.70 19.19
N GLY A 158 8.36 6.87 19.46
CA GLY A 158 8.81 5.83 18.54
C GLY A 158 7.72 4.82 18.13
N TRP A 159 6.71 4.62 18.98
CA TRP A 159 5.57 3.74 18.69
C TRP A 159 4.40 4.44 18.03
N PHE A 160 4.38 5.77 17.98
CA PHE A 160 3.30 6.52 17.38
C PHE A 160 3.20 6.26 15.87
N TRP A 161 2.03 6.52 15.29
CA TRP A 161 1.76 6.28 13.88
C TRP A 161 2.36 7.38 13.00
N VAL A 162 2.93 7.00 11.85
CA VAL A 162 3.31 7.96 10.80
C VAL A 162 2.08 8.59 10.18
N PHE A 163 1.01 7.81 10.00
CA PHE A 163 -0.28 8.26 9.47
C PHE A 163 -1.38 8.03 10.50
N PRO A 164 -1.50 8.88 11.53
CA PRO A 164 -2.51 8.75 12.57
C PRO A 164 -3.89 9.13 12.03
N GLN A 165 -4.93 8.53 12.60
CA GLN A 165 -6.31 8.98 12.41
C GLN A 165 -6.53 10.34 13.08
N ALA A 166 -7.30 11.25 12.46
CA ALA A 166 -7.59 12.56 13.04
C ALA A 166 -8.40 12.49 14.34
N THR A 167 -9.28 11.49 14.47
CA THR A 167 -10.15 11.29 15.65
C THR A 167 -9.72 10.08 16.47
N LEU A 168 -10.00 10.11 17.77
CA LEU A 168 -9.86 8.95 18.63
C LEU A 168 -11.01 7.96 18.37
N SER A 169 -10.75 6.68 18.58
CA SER A 169 -11.78 5.65 18.49
C SER A 169 -11.52 4.50 19.47
N ALA A 170 -12.59 3.78 19.82
CA ALA A 170 -12.48 2.63 20.69
C ALA A 170 -11.75 1.47 19.96
N ASP A 171 -10.76 0.92 20.62
CA ASP A 171 -10.09 -0.30 20.21
C ASP A 171 -11.07 -1.48 20.31
N PRO A 172 -11.35 -2.21 19.23
CA PRO A 172 -12.36 -3.27 19.24
C PRO A 172 -12.04 -4.43 20.20
N ARG A 173 -10.78 -4.61 20.58
CA ARG A 173 -10.36 -5.68 21.50
C ARG A 173 -10.41 -5.26 22.95
N SER A 174 -9.88 -4.08 23.29
CA SER A 174 -9.76 -3.59 24.66
C SER A 174 -10.83 -2.58 25.06
N GLN A 175 -11.64 -2.10 24.11
CA GLN A 175 -12.59 -0.99 24.26
C GLN A 175 -11.96 0.33 24.73
N THR A 176 -10.63 0.39 24.79
CA THR A 176 -9.89 1.59 25.17
C THR A 176 -9.97 2.62 24.06
N VAL A 177 -10.40 3.84 24.38
CA VAL A 177 -10.40 4.96 23.42
C VAL A 177 -8.97 5.48 23.28
N ARG A 178 -8.43 5.37 22.07
CA ARG A 178 -7.05 5.74 21.75
C ARG A 178 -6.89 6.21 20.31
N ARG A 179 -5.67 6.67 19.97
CA ARG A 179 -5.31 7.02 18.60
C ARG A 179 -4.98 5.78 17.79
N HIS A 180 -5.67 5.59 16.67
CA HIS A 180 -5.36 4.55 15.69
C HIS A 180 -4.66 5.14 14.46
N HIS A 181 -4.15 4.27 13.60
CA HIS A 181 -3.70 4.65 12.27
C HIS A 181 -4.90 5.04 11.38
N ALA A 182 -4.65 5.78 10.30
CA ALA A 182 -5.68 6.16 9.35
C ALA A 182 -6.43 4.93 8.79
N TYR A 183 -7.72 5.11 8.48
CA TYR A 183 -8.55 4.01 8.00
C TYR A 183 -8.27 3.68 6.52
N PRO A 184 -8.09 2.39 6.19
CA PRO A 184 -7.87 1.96 4.81
C PRO A 184 -8.98 2.41 3.85
N GLN A 185 -10.22 2.50 4.35
CA GLN A 185 -11.37 2.83 3.53
C GLN A 185 -11.37 4.28 3.06
N THR A 186 -10.90 5.23 3.89
CA THR A 186 -10.74 6.63 3.52
C THR A 186 -9.77 6.78 2.35
N PHE A 187 -8.62 6.14 2.46
CA PHE A 187 -7.64 6.13 1.39
C PHE A 187 -8.16 5.48 0.10
N ARG A 188 -8.86 4.33 0.22
CA ARG A 188 -9.44 3.66 -0.97
C ARG A 188 -10.42 4.56 -1.71
N ARG A 189 -11.27 5.31 -0.98
CA ARG A 189 -12.20 6.28 -1.58
C ARG A 189 -11.46 7.42 -2.29
N ALA A 190 -10.44 7.99 -1.64
CA ALA A 190 -9.63 9.06 -2.21
C ALA A 190 -8.91 8.58 -3.48
N LEU A 191 -8.30 7.40 -3.46
CA LEU A 191 -7.64 6.82 -4.62
C LEU A 191 -8.62 6.57 -5.78
N THR A 192 -9.82 6.05 -5.49
CA THR A 192 -10.84 5.82 -6.53
C THR A 192 -11.29 7.14 -7.16
N ALA A 193 -11.46 8.20 -6.38
CA ALA A 193 -11.78 9.54 -6.89
C ALA A 193 -10.64 10.09 -7.76
N ALA A 194 -9.39 9.92 -7.33
CA ALA A 194 -8.22 10.38 -8.06
C ALA A 194 -8.00 9.64 -9.39
N LEU A 195 -8.24 8.33 -9.44
CA LEU A 195 -8.21 7.54 -10.67
C LEU A 195 -9.21 8.08 -11.71
N ARG A 196 -10.43 8.38 -11.27
CA ARG A 196 -11.46 8.99 -12.14
C ARG A 196 -11.03 10.37 -12.62
N ALA A 197 -10.58 11.24 -11.71
CA ALA A 197 -10.13 12.60 -12.03
C ALA A 197 -8.89 12.58 -12.95
N GLY A 198 -8.01 11.57 -12.82
CA GLY A 198 -6.86 11.35 -13.70
C GLY A 198 -7.22 10.71 -15.05
N GLY A 199 -8.50 10.43 -15.33
CA GLY A 199 -8.95 9.81 -16.57
C GLY A 199 -8.45 8.37 -16.75
N VAL A 200 -8.25 7.64 -15.63
CA VAL A 200 -7.85 6.22 -15.66
C VAL A 200 -9.11 5.36 -15.75
N THR A 201 -9.26 4.62 -16.85
CA THR A 201 -10.41 3.75 -17.12
C THR A 201 -10.21 2.32 -16.65
N LYS A 202 -8.96 1.92 -16.37
CA LYS A 202 -8.64 0.59 -15.86
C LYS A 202 -9.24 0.35 -14.47
N PRO A 203 -9.70 -0.88 -14.14
CA PRO A 203 -10.19 -1.23 -12.82
C PRO A 203 -9.02 -1.30 -11.81
N ALA A 204 -8.55 -0.13 -11.38
CA ALA A 204 -7.39 -0.02 -10.51
C ALA A 204 -7.79 0.07 -9.03
N THR A 205 -7.00 -0.55 -8.19
CA THR A 205 -7.14 -0.59 -6.73
C THR A 205 -5.80 -0.21 -6.07
N VAL A 206 -5.77 -0.20 -4.73
CA VAL A 206 -4.51 0.01 -3.99
C VAL A 206 -3.47 -1.06 -4.36
N HIS A 207 -3.87 -2.30 -4.58
CA HIS A 207 -2.95 -3.35 -5.02
C HIS A 207 -2.39 -3.10 -6.42
N THR A 208 -3.13 -2.39 -7.26
CA THR A 208 -2.65 -2.00 -8.60
C THR A 208 -1.44 -1.07 -8.51
N LEU A 209 -1.35 -0.18 -7.51
CA LEU A 209 -0.14 0.63 -7.29
C LEU A 209 1.09 -0.26 -7.01
N ARG A 210 0.93 -1.30 -6.20
CA ARG A 210 1.99 -2.26 -5.90
C ARG A 210 2.36 -3.12 -7.13
N HIS A 211 1.38 -3.53 -7.94
CA HIS A 211 1.64 -4.22 -9.20
C HIS A 211 2.40 -3.32 -10.19
N SER A 212 2.00 -2.05 -10.28
CA SER A 212 2.68 -1.06 -11.11
C SER A 212 4.09 -0.79 -10.63
N PHE A 213 4.34 -0.66 -9.31
CA PHE A 213 5.67 -0.58 -8.73
C PHE A 213 6.55 -1.74 -9.20
N SER A 214 6.08 -2.98 -9.03
CA SER A 214 6.85 -4.18 -9.39
C SER A 214 7.18 -4.22 -10.87
N THR A 215 6.19 -3.92 -11.71
CA THR A 215 6.35 -3.94 -13.17
C THR A 215 7.31 -2.85 -13.63
N HIS A 216 7.16 -1.63 -13.13
CA HIS A 216 8.02 -0.51 -13.51
C HIS A 216 9.46 -0.70 -13.00
N LEU A 217 9.63 -1.31 -11.82
CA LEU A 217 10.94 -1.63 -11.30
C LEU A 217 11.67 -2.65 -12.20
N LEU A 218 10.96 -3.70 -12.63
CA LEU A 218 11.48 -4.68 -13.58
C LEU A 218 11.77 -4.03 -14.96
N GLN A 219 10.89 -3.16 -15.46
CA GLN A 219 11.12 -2.39 -16.69
C GLN A 219 12.33 -1.47 -16.58
N GLY A 220 12.58 -0.93 -15.39
CA GLY A 220 13.77 -0.14 -15.05
C GLY A 220 15.06 -0.95 -14.92
N GLY A 221 14.99 -2.30 -15.08
CA GLY A 221 16.16 -3.17 -15.09
C GLY A 221 16.48 -3.83 -13.75
N ALA A 222 15.64 -3.71 -12.73
CA ALA A 222 15.83 -4.44 -11.49
C ALA A 222 15.68 -5.96 -11.74
N ASP A 223 16.49 -6.75 -11.06
CA ASP A 223 16.37 -8.20 -11.12
C ASP A 223 15.14 -8.69 -10.31
N ILE A 224 14.64 -9.87 -10.69
CA ILE A 224 13.41 -10.41 -10.11
C ILE A 224 13.54 -10.78 -8.63
N ARG A 225 14.74 -11.15 -8.16
CA ARG A 225 14.95 -11.49 -6.75
C ARG A 225 14.91 -10.25 -5.89
N THR A 226 15.54 -9.16 -6.33
CA THR A 226 15.43 -7.85 -5.68
C THR A 226 13.97 -7.41 -5.57
N VAL A 227 13.18 -7.54 -6.64
CA VAL A 227 11.75 -7.22 -6.60
C VAL A 227 10.99 -8.14 -5.64
N GLN A 228 11.32 -9.44 -5.63
CA GLN A 228 10.73 -10.40 -4.69
C GLN A 228 10.98 -10.01 -3.23
N GLU A 229 12.21 -9.64 -2.90
CA GLU A 229 12.61 -9.23 -1.55
C GLU A 229 11.88 -7.94 -1.12
N LEU A 230 11.88 -6.92 -1.97
CA LEU A 230 11.18 -5.66 -1.73
C LEU A 230 9.68 -5.86 -1.51
N LEU A 231 9.06 -6.79 -2.24
CA LEU A 231 7.67 -7.13 -2.07
C LEU A 231 7.40 -8.05 -0.87
N GLY A 232 8.40 -8.74 -0.35
CA GLY A 232 8.25 -9.76 0.69
C GLY A 232 7.39 -10.92 0.21
N HIS A 233 7.68 -11.44 -0.99
CA HIS A 233 7.05 -12.66 -1.50
C HIS A 233 7.86 -13.87 -1.05
N SER A 234 7.24 -14.77 -0.30
CA SER A 234 7.86 -16.02 0.16
C SER A 234 8.13 -16.99 -1.01
N ASP A 235 7.34 -16.92 -2.10
CA ASP A 235 7.48 -17.73 -3.29
C ASP A 235 7.77 -16.85 -4.52
N VAL A 236 8.87 -17.16 -5.22
CA VAL A 236 9.27 -16.50 -6.49
C VAL A 236 8.16 -16.57 -7.53
N LYS A 237 7.36 -17.64 -7.55
CA LYS A 237 6.23 -17.78 -8.47
C LYS A 237 5.25 -16.62 -8.39
N THR A 238 5.11 -15.99 -7.21
CA THR A 238 4.27 -14.80 -7.03
C THR A 238 4.87 -13.57 -7.73
N THR A 239 6.19 -13.49 -7.84
CA THR A 239 6.90 -12.40 -8.53
C THR A 239 7.03 -12.68 -10.03
N MET A 240 7.08 -13.96 -10.42
CA MET A 240 7.16 -14.38 -11.82
C MET A 240 5.99 -13.90 -12.69
N ILE A 241 4.85 -13.53 -12.12
CA ILE A 241 3.74 -12.93 -12.88
C ILE A 241 4.11 -11.62 -13.58
N TYR A 242 5.22 -11.00 -13.19
CA TYR A 242 5.72 -9.75 -13.79
C TYR A 242 6.84 -9.97 -14.83
N THR A 243 7.32 -11.20 -15.01
CA THR A 243 8.48 -11.49 -15.90
C THR A 243 8.25 -11.21 -17.38
N HIS A 244 7.00 -11.15 -17.82
CA HIS A 244 6.65 -10.77 -19.19
C HIS A 244 7.11 -9.34 -19.57
N VAL A 245 7.60 -8.57 -18.59
CA VAL A 245 7.98 -7.15 -18.75
C VAL A 245 9.49 -6.92 -18.62
N LEU A 246 10.29 -7.98 -18.39
CA LEU A 246 11.72 -7.89 -18.10
C LEU A 246 12.52 -7.29 -19.26
N LYS A 247 13.26 -6.21 -18.95
CA LYS A 247 14.47 -5.77 -19.67
C LYS A 247 15.64 -5.84 -18.69
N ILE A 248 16.76 -6.42 -19.12
CA ILE A 248 17.95 -6.65 -18.30
C ILE A 248 18.79 -5.37 -18.21
N GLY A 249 19.16 -4.94 -17.03
CA GLY A 249 20.24 -3.97 -16.73
C GLY A 249 19.82 -2.70 -15.96
N GLY A 250 20.51 -2.40 -14.87
CA GLY A 250 20.47 -1.11 -14.14
C GLY A 250 20.26 -1.23 -12.63
N GLY A 251 20.80 -0.29 -11.88
CA GLY A 251 20.61 -0.20 -10.42
C GLY A 251 19.16 0.05 -10.02
N VAL A 252 18.77 -0.44 -8.84
CA VAL A 252 17.40 -0.33 -8.34
C VAL A 252 17.13 1.09 -7.84
N LYS A 253 16.32 1.84 -8.58
CA LYS A 253 15.75 3.13 -8.14
C LYS A 253 14.25 2.99 -7.91
N SER A 254 13.70 3.77 -6.99
CA SER A 254 12.24 3.80 -6.84
C SER A 254 11.58 4.31 -8.13
N PRO A 255 10.51 3.66 -8.64
CA PRO A 255 9.77 4.21 -9.78
C PRO A 255 9.24 5.63 -9.52
N LEU A 256 8.99 5.98 -8.26
CA LEU A 256 8.57 7.32 -7.90
C LEU A 256 9.65 8.38 -8.17
N ASP A 257 10.94 8.04 -7.97
CA ASP A 257 12.06 8.95 -8.19
C ASP A 257 12.33 9.21 -9.70
N THR A 258 11.69 8.42 -10.58
CA THR A 258 11.72 8.62 -12.04
C THR A 258 10.54 9.44 -12.57
N LEU A 259 9.55 9.75 -11.70
CA LEU A 259 8.42 10.61 -12.05
C LEU A 259 8.83 12.08 -11.93
N ASP A 260 8.84 12.76 -13.07
CA ASP A 260 9.01 14.21 -13.11
C ASP A 260 7.65 14.89 -12.94
N PHE A 261 7.44 15.57 -11.80
CA PHE A 261 6.24 16.36 -11.51
C PHE A 261 6.41 17.83 -11.92
N THR A 262 7.61 18.23 -12.38
CA THR A 262 7.93 19.64 -12.66
C THR A 262 7.66 20.02 -14.12
N THR A 263 7.54 19.05 -15.02
CA THR A 263 7.29 19.33 -16.43
C THR A 263 5.81 19.65 -16.67
N PRO A 264 5.41 20.90 -16.97
CA PRO A 264 4.06 21.20 -17.39
C PRO A 264 3.79 20.49 -18.72
N ARG A 265 2.67 19.79 -18.82
CA ARG A 265 2.22 19.17 -20.06
C ARG A 265 2.24 20.20 -21.19
N ALA A 266 2.97 19.90 -22.28
CA ALA A 266 2.85 20.67 -23.50
C ALA A 266 1.34 20.79 -23.83
N LYS A 267 0.87 22.02 -24.03
CA LYS A 267 -0.52 22.25 -24.46
C LYS A 267 -0.78 21.44 -25.71
N PRO A 268 -1.91 20.76 -25.85
CA PRO A 268 -2.24 20.05 -27.06
C PRO A 268 -2.17 21.06 -28.22
N ASP A 269 -1.46 20.66 -29.27
CA ASP A 269 -1.26 21.48 -30.46
C ASP A 269 -2.62 21.93 -31.00
N ARG A 270 -2.86 23.24 -30.96
CA ARG A 270 -4.11 23.82 -31.47
C ARG A 270 -4.32 23.55 -32.96
N GLU A 271 -3.25 23.27 -33.69
CA GLU A 271 -3.28 22.91 -35.11
C GLU A 271 -3.84 21.49 -35.33
N ALA A 272 -3.53 20.53 -34.44
CA ALA A 272 -4.08 19.18 -34.53
C ALA A 272 -5.60 19.13 -34.26
N LEU A 273 -6.11 19.99 -33.35
CA LEU A 273 -7.56 20.11 -33.13
C LEU A 273 -8.29 20.80 -34.28
N ALA A 274 -7.65 21.76 -34.95
CA ALA A 274 -8.21 22.42 -36.12
C ALA A 274 -8.33 21.50 -37.33
N ALA A 275 -7.35 20.59 -37.52
CA ALA A 275 -7.37 19.60 -38.60
C ALA A 275 -8.47 18.55 -38.43
N ILE A 276 -8.80 18.14 -37.21
CA ILE A 276 -9.88 17.17 -36.94
C ILE A 276 -11.25 17.81 -37.19
N ASN A 277 -11.43 19.07 -36.84
CA ASN A 277 -12.70 19.76 -37.10
C ASN A 277 -12.92 20.14 -38.58
N ALA A 278 -11.86 20.20 -39.41
CA ALA A 278 -11.95 20.45 -40.84
C ALA A 278 -12.31 19.21 -41.67
N MET A 279 -12.25 18.00 -41.08
CA MET A 279 -12.62 16.73 -41.76
C MET A 279 -14.04 16.25 -41.46
N THR A 280 -14.86 17.04 -40.74
CA THR A 280 -16.22 16.66 -40.34
C THR A 280 -17.27 17.70 -40.88
N VAL A 281 -17.01 18.27 -42.05
CA VAL A 281 -18.02 19.03 -42.82
C VAL A 281 -18.20 18.41 -44.20
#